data_916b35c6377515e9b33f6ef3005fa336
#
_entry.id   916b35c6377515e9b33f6ef3005fa336
#
_cell.length_a   1.000
_cell.length_b   1.000
_cell.length_c   1.000
_cell.angle_alpha   90.00
_cell.angle_beta   90.00
_cell.angle_gamma   90.00
#
_symmetry.space_group_name_H-M   'P 1'
#
loop_
_entity.id
_entity.type
_entity.pdbx_description
1 polymer ?
#
loop_
_entity_poly.entity_id
_entity_poly.type
_entity_poly.pdbx_seq_one_letter_code
_entity_poly.pdbx_strand_id
1 'polypeptide(L)' 'MEKALGTSFHNQLITQFVSQRHKLGMSQMDLDERIGVARGLVSKWEVGIRKPSGYLFCVWAEALGCEMCLKEKTL' A
#
# COMPACT_ATOMS: atom_id res chain seq x y z
N MET A 1 -11.86 20.98 7.65
CA MET A 1 -11.48 20.67 7.54
C MET A 1 -10.82 19.92 7.34
N GLU A 2 -10.51 19.56 6.96
CA GLU A 2 -10.10 18.87 6.74
C GLU A 2 -9.16 18.36 6.82
N LYS A 3 -8.89 18.16 7.29
CA LYS A 3 -8.07 17.54 7.20
C LYS A 3 -7.45 16.82 6.50
N ALA A 4 -6.84 17.11 6.26
CA ALA A 4 -6.63 16.25 5.18
C ALA A 4 -5.20 16.03 4.81
N LEU A 5 -4.28 16.50 5.59
CA LEU A 5 -2.90 16.10 5.48
C LEU A 5 -2.84 14.60 5.69
N GLY A 6 -2.18 13.90 4.80
CA GLY A 6 -2.05 12.46 4.88
C GLY A 6 -3.11 11.71 4.11
N THR A 7 -4.34 12.21 4.04
CA THR A 7 -5.41 11.50 3.35
C THR A 7 -5.14 11.43 1.85
N SER A 8 -4.80 12.55 1.25
CA SER A 8 -4.51 12.61 -0.17
C SER A 8 -3.27 11.80 -0.53
N PHE A 9 -2.22 11.94 0.26
CA PHE A 9 -1.00 11.16 0.06
C PHE A 9 -1.27 9.67 0.20
N HIS A 10 -2.06 9.32 1.22
CA HIS A 10 -2.39 7.92 1.46
C HIS A 10 -3.10 7.33 0.25
N ASN A 11 -4.10 8.04 -0.27
CA ASN A 11 -4.85 7.53 -1.42
C ASN A 11 -3.99 7.40 -2.66
N GLN A 12 -3.09 8.35 -2.90
CA GLN A 12 -2.16 8.27 -4.01
C GLN A 12 -1.22 7.09 -3.86
N LEU A 13 -0.75 6.88 -2.65
CA LEU A 13 0.16 5.77 -2.36
C LEU A 13 -0.54 4.44 -2.58
N ILE A 14 -1.75 4.29 -2.07
CA ILE A 14 -2.51 3.05 -2.26
C ILE A 14 -2.71 2.76 -3.75
N THR A 15 -3.02 3.79 -4.53
CA THR A 15 -3.19 3.64 -5.98
C THR A 15 -1.93 3.08 -6.62
N GLN A 16 -0.77 3.54 -6.19
CA GLN A 16 0.50 3.03 -6.70
C GLN A 16 0.71 1.57 -6.32
N PHE A 17 0.37 1.20 -5.09
CA PHE A 17 0.49 -0.19 -4.64
C PHE A 17 -0.42 -1.11 -5.45
N VAL A 18 -1.66 -0.70 -5.68
CA VAL A 18 -2.63 -1.48 -6.47
C VAL A 18 -2.12 -1.63 -7.90
N SER A 19 -1.66 -0.54 -8.48
CA SER A 19 -1.14 -0.54 -9.84
C SER A 19 0.03 -1.50 -9.99
N GLN A 20 0.95 -1.49 -9.02
CA GLN A 20 2.10 -2.38 -9.06
C GLN A 20 1.69 -3.85 -8.93
N ARG A 21 0.70 -4.12 -8.06
CA ARG A 21 0.18 -5.48 -7.93
C ARG A 21 -0.37 -5.99 -9.26
N HIS A 22 -1.17 -5.16 -9.94
CA HIS A 22 -1.72 -5.52 -11.24
C HIS A 22 -0.62 -5.74 -12.28
N LYS A 23 0.38 -4.88 -12.26
CA LYS A 23 1.50 -4.99 -13.18
C LYS A 23 2.23 -6.33 -13.02
N LEU A 24 2.32 -6.82 -11.79
CA LEU A 24 2.97 -8.09 -11.50
C LEU A 24 2.05 -9.29 -11.70
N GLY A 25 0.79 -9.07 -12.00
CA GLY A 25 -0.17 -10.15 -12.18
C GLY A 25 -0.51 -10.89 -10.91
N MET A 26 -0.34 -10.26 -9.76
CA MET A 26 -0.59 -10.88 -8.48
C MET A 26 -2.03 -10.64 -8.03
N SER A 27 -2.64 -11.66 -7.45
CA SER A 27 -3.93 -11.48 -6.79
C SER A 27 -3.71 -10.89 -5.40
N GLN A 28 -4.79 -10.38 -4.82
CA GLN A 28 -4.72 -9.89 -3.44
C GLN A 28 -4.34 -11.01 -2.49
N MET A 29 -4.87 -12.22 -2.73
CA MET A 29 -4.55 -13.37 -1.91
C MET A 29 -3.10 -13.79 -2.00
N ASP A 30 -2.55 -13.73 -3.23
CA ASP A 30 -1.12 -14.01 -3.40
C ASP A 30 -0.29 -13.08 -2.54
N LEU A 31 -0.70 -11.83 -2.49
CA LEU A 31 0.03 -10.83 -1.75
C LEU A 31 -0.14 -11.01 -0.24
N ASP A 32 -1.34 -11.35 0.21
CA ASP A 32 -1.55 -11.69 1.63
C ASP A 32 -0.56 -12.76 2.06
N GLU A 33 -0.41 -13.81 1.26
CA GLU A 33 0.48 -14.91 1.57
C GLU A 33 1.93 -14.48 1.57
N ARG A 34 2.30 -13.68 0.58
CA ARG A 34 3.68 -13.25 0.44
C ARG A 34 4.11 -12.35 1.61
N ILE A 35 3.20 -11.50 2.05
CA ILE A 35 3.46 -10.61 3.19
C ILE A 35 3.41 -11.37 4.51
N GLY A 36 2.58 -12.42 4.57
CA GLY A 36 2.41 -13.20 5.79
C GLY A 36 1.34 -12.62 6.69
N VAL A 37 0.32 -12.00 6.11
CA VAL A 37 -0.78 -11.41 6.90
C VAL A 37 -2.05 -12.23 6.71
N ALA A 38 -3.05 -11.93 7.51
CA ALA A 38 -4.32 -12.61 7.46
C ALA A 38 -4.98 -12.45 6.09
N ARG A 39 -5.68 -13.48 5.67
CA ARG A 39 -6.39 -13.50 4.43
C ARG A 39 -7.38 -12.35 4.35
N GLY A 40 -7.35 -11.63 3.25
CA GLY A 40 -8.25 -10.51 3.05
C GLY A 40 -7.74 -9.17 3.54
N LEU A 41 -6.57 -9.14 4.18
CA LEU A 41 -6.06 -7.90 4.73
C LEU A 41 -5.62 -6.93 3.62
N VAL A 42 -4.95 -7.44 2.59
CA VAL A 42 -4.54 -6.59 1.46
C VAL A 42 -5.78 -5.97 0.81
N SER A 43 -6.85 -6.74 0.66
CA SER A 43 -8.09 -6.21 0.10
C SER A 43 -8.62 -5.04 0.94
N LYS A 44 -8.57 -5.17 2.26
CA LYS A 44 -9.03 -4.10 3.15
C LYS A 44 -8.14 -2.87 3.08
N TRP A 45 -6.84 -3.08 2.91
CA TRP A 45 -5.89 -1.97 2.73
C TRP A 45 -6.19 -1.23 1.42
N GLU A 46 -6.46 -1.97 0.35
CA GLU A 46 -6.66 -1.37 -0.97
C GLU A 46 -7.93 -0.54 -1.03
N VAL A 47 -8.98 -0.96 -0.33
CA VAL A 47 -10.23 -0.20 -0.34
C VAL A 47 -10.33 0.80 0.81
N GLY A 48 -9.35 0.83 1.70
CA GLY A 48 -9.30 1.84 2.75
C GLY A 48 -10.07 1.52 4.02
N ILE A 49 -10.57 0.29 4.17
CA ILE A 49 -11.26 -0.13 5.39
C ILE A 49 -10.27 -0.24 6.54
N ARG A 50 -9.06 -0.69 6.24
CA ARG A 50 -7.97 -0.80 7.22
C ARG A 50 -6.75 -0.10 6.63
N LYS A 51 -5.92 0.45 7.49
CA LYS A 51 -4.67 1.07 7.08
C LYS A 51 -3.51 0.30 7.67
N PRO A 52 -2.50 -0.03 6.87
CA PRO A 52 -1.34 -0.72 7.42
C PRO A 52 -0.55 0.22 8.30
N SER A 53 0.17 -0.34 9.27
CA SER A 53 1.15 0.42 10.03
C SER A 53 2.28 0.84 9.09
N GLY A 54 3.13 1.75 9.54
CA GLY A 54 4.30 2.13 8.76
C GLY A 54 5.15 0.94 8.41
N TYR A 55 5.35 0.05 9.39
CA TYR A 55 6.14 -1.17 9.17
C TYR A 55 5.52 -2.04 8.07
N LEU A 56 4.21 -2.25 8.15
CA LEU A 56 3.53 -3.10 7.16
C LEU A 56 3.48 -2.46 5.78
N PHE A 57 3.47 -1.14 5.70
CA PHE A 57 3.63 -0.47 4.41
C PHE A 57 4.96 -0.84 3.76
N CYS A 58 6.02 -0.86 4.55
CA CYS A 58 7.34 -1.23 4.03
C CYS A 58 7.38 -2.67 3.56
N VAL A 59 6.79 -3.57 4.34
CA VAL A 59 6.73 -4.99 3.98
C VAL A 59 5.90 -5.18 2.71
N TRP A 60 4.79 -4.45 2.60
CA TRP A 60 3.93 -4.50 1.43
C TRP A 60 4.68 -4.04 0.18
N ALA A 61 5.38 -2.92 0.28
CA ALA A 61 6.18 -2.43 -0.84
C ALA A 61 7.22 -3.46 -1.27
N GLU A 62 7.91 -4.05 -0.30
CA GLU A 62 8.93 -5.05 -0.55
C GLU A 62 8.35 -6.28 -1.25
N ALA A 63 7.17 -6.70 -0.83
CA ALA A 63 6.49 -7.85 -1.43
C ALA A 63 6.13 -7.58 -2.89
N LEU A 64 6.01 -6.31 -3.27
CA LEU A 64 5.73 -5.91 -4.65
C LEU A 64 7.01 -5.61 -5.44
N GLY A 65 8.16 -5.90 -4.84
CA GLY A 65 9.44 -5.64 -5.51
C GLY A 65 9.81 -4.18 -5.56
N CYS A 66 9.29 -3.40 -4.65
CA CYS A 66 9.51 -1.96 -4.62
C CYS A 66 10.13 -1.55 -3.30
N GLU A 67 10.63 -0.34 -3.27
CA GLU A 67 11.07 0.25 -2.01
C GLU A 67 10.39 1.61 -1.87
N MET A 68 10.20 2.01 -0.64
CA MET A 68 9.62 3.31 -0.35
C MET A 68 10.73 4.29 -0.05
N CYS A 69 10.66 5.46 -0.63
CA CYS A 69 11.61 6.49 -0.31
C CYS A 69 10.91 7.82 -0.11
N LEU A 70 11.52 8.63 0.72
CA LEU A 70 11.00 9.93 1.05
C LEU A 70 11.66 10.95 0.13
N LYS A 71 10.83 11.70 -0.57
CA LYS A 71 11.34 12.67 -1.52
C LYS A 71 10.88 14.06 -1.11
N GLU A 72 11.83 14.97 -1.03
CA GLU A 72 11.53 16.33 -0.67
C GLU A 72 10.76 17.01 -1.79
N LYS A 73 9.70 17.70 -1.44
CA LYS A 73 8.94 18.44 -2.42
C LYS A 73 9.63 19.76 -2.74
N THR A 74 9.53 20.16 -4.00
CA THR A 74 9.95 21.48 -4.42
C THR A 74 8.82 22.44 -4.10
N LEU A 75 9.15 23.51 -3.43
CA LEU A 75 8.15 24.52 -3.06
C LEU A 75 8.24 25.73 -3.96
#